data_8c7ffcd40eb6dd4136eb207bae4f5976
#
_entry.id   8c7ffcd40eb6dd4136eb207bae4f5976
#
_cell.length_a   1.000
_cell.length_b   1.000
_cell.length_c   1.000
_cell.angle_alpha   90.00
_cell.angle_beta   90.00
_cell.angle_gamma   90.00
#
_symmetry.space_group_name_H-M   'P 1'
#
loop_
_entity.id
_entity.type
_entity.pdbx_description
1 polymer ?
#
loop_
_entity_poly.entity_id
_entity_poly.type
_entity_poly.pdbx_seq_one_letter_code
_entity_poly.pdbx_strand_id
1 'polypeptide(L)'
;MDRTERALASFLGDDEELVETWTVDTIIRGFELSPPGMGPTETLGLTDRRLLWLDEDLETVEFEDVEAIKTETMQSGTGSAILRLGVLSLAIGILATIALWLFMSFSPLLTAAPFGVGVVTFALSAITARRQDDDDGEVDAATQHYLAIRTSLTTVQIFAGQELVEEIHDRIEAARE
;
A
#
# COMPACT_ATOMS: atom_id res chain seq x y z
N MET A 1 5.81 -27.03 -11.26
CA MET A 1 6.68 -26.16 -10.46
C MET A 1 7.17 -25.03 -11.35
N ASP A 2 6.70 -23.83 -11.09
CA ASP A 2 7.08 -22.64 -11.84
C ASP A 2 8.53 -22.24 -11.53
N ARG A 3 9.09 -21.29 -12.34
CA ARG A 3 10.47 -20.81 -12.15
C ARG A 3 10.66 -20.16 -10.78
N THR A 4 9.65 -19.40 -10.33
CA THR A 4 9.66 -18.69 -9.04
C THR A 4 9.55 -19.67 -7.87
N GLU A 5 8.70 -20.69 -7.96
CA GLU A 5 8.62 -21.77 -6.95
C GLU A 5 9.97 -22.49 -6.78
N ARG A 6 10.66 -22.77 -7.91
CA ARG A 6 12.00 -23.38 -7.85
C ARG A 6 13.04 -22.46 -7.23
N ALA A 7 12.90 -21.16 -7.46
CA ALA A 7 13.78 -20.17 -6.83
C ALA A 7 13.53 -20.14 -5.33
N LEU A 8 12.27 -20.05 -4.87
CA LEU A 8 11.91 -20.10 -3.45
C LEU A 8 12.41 -21.40 -2.80
N ALA A 9 12.18 -22.55 -3.45
CA ALA A 9 12.63 -23.85 -2.96
C ALA A 9 14.16 -23.95 -2.81
N SER A 10 14.93 -23.17 -3.58
CA SER A 10 16.40 -23.17 -3.46
C SER A 10 16.93 -22.45 -2.21
N PHE A 11 16.06 -21.70 -1.51
CA PHE A 11 16.40 -20.99 -0.26
C PHE A 11 15.95 -21.73 0.99
N LEU A 12 15.31 -22.90 0.84
CA LEU A 12 14.88 -23.72 1.98
C LEU A 12 16.06 -24.41 2.65
N GLY A 13 15.96 -24.57 3.96
CA GLY A 13 16.89 -25.40 4.72
C GLY A 13 16.73 -26.89 4.43
N ASP A 14 17.70 -27.71 4.86
CA ASP A 14 17.68 -29.17 4.64
C ASP A 14 16.45 -29.87 5.25
N ASP A 15 15.89 -29.28 6.31
CA ASP A 15 14.74 -29.80 7.07
C ASP A 15 13.46 -28.98 6.84
N GLU A 16 13.41 -28.14 5.80
CA GLU A 16 12.28 -27.24 5.51
C GLU A 16 11.65 -27.60 4.17
N GLU A 17 10.34 -27.73 4.13
CA GLU A 17 9.58 -28.06 2.93
C GLU A 17 8.63 -26.91 2.56
N LEU A 18 8.56 -26.59 1.26
CA LEU A 18 7.59 -25.66 0.73
C LEU A 18 6.22 -26.34 0.72
N VAL A 19 5.32 -25.88 1.59
CA VAL A 19 4.00 -26.48 1.78
C VAL A 19 3.04 -25.98 0.70
N GLU A 20 3.06 -24.66 0.42
CA GLU A 20 2.14 -24.05 -0.52
C GLU A 20 2.73 -22.76 -1.12
N THR A 21 2.22 -22.35 -2.27
CA THR A 21 2.60 -21.10 -2.94
C THR A 21 1.39 -20.41 -3.52
N TRP A 22 1.36 -19.07 -3.42
CA TRP A 22 0.31 -18.23 -3.98
C TRP A 22 0.91 -17.10 -4.80
N THR A 23 0.14 -16.65 -5.79
CA THR A 23 0.43 -15.41 -6.50
C THR A 23 -0.44 -14.31 -5.91
N VAL A 24 0.19 -13.29 -5.35
CA VAL A 24 -0.47 -12.14 -4.71
C VAL A 24 -0.22 -10.87 -5.53
N ASP A 25 -1.06 -9.85 -5.30
CA ASP A 25 -0.96 -8.61 -6.08
C ASP A 25 0.27 -7.80 -5.69
N THR A 26 0.56 -7.71 -4.40
CA THR A 26 1.70 -6.94 -3.86
C THR A 26 1.92 -7.30 -2.40
N ILE A 27 3.19 -7.29 -1.97
CA ILE A 27 3.60 -7.43 -0.57
C ILE A 27 4.32 -6.14 -0.14
N ILE A 28 3.85 -5.51 0.92
CA ILE A 28 4.43 -4.27 1.45
C ILE A 28 4.98 -4.54 2.85
N ARG A 29 6.25 -4.18 3.08
CA ARG A 29 6.89 -4.28 4.39
C ARG A 29 7.10 -2.89 5.00
N GLY A 30 6.58 -2.70 6.20
CA GLY A 30 6.72 -1.43 6.93
C GLY A 30 5.81 -0.32 6.40
N PHE A 31 6.33 0.90 6.39
CA PHE A 31 5.62 2.11 5.97
C PHE A 31 6.03 2.53 4.56
N GLU A 32 5.94 1.65 3.60
CA GLU A 32 6.13 2.06 2.21
C GLU A 32 4.89 2.77 1.68
N LEU A 33 5.12 3.92 1.03
CA LEU A 33 4.08 4.76 0.43
C LEU A 33 3.67 4.31 -0.99
N SER A 34 4.04 3.10 -1.37
CA SER A 34 3.66 2.56 -2.68
C SER A 34 2.17 2.27 -2.70
N PRO A 35 1.41 2.83 -3.64
CA PRO A 35 0.00 2.51 -3.74
C PRO A 35 -0.16 1.03 -4.10
N PRO A 36 -0.98 0.27 -3.35
CA PRO A 36 -1.22 -1.13 -3.65
C PRO A 36 -1.81 -1.29 -5.05
N GLY A 37 -1.41 -2.36 -5.76
CA GLY A 37 -1.94 -2.71 -7.08
C GLY A 37 -1.23 -2.06 -8.29
N MET A 38 -0.11 -1.35 -8.09
CA MET A 38 0.72 -0.82 -9.18
C MET A 38 2.03 -1.60 -9.41
N GLY A 39 2.29 -2.64 -8.63
CA GLY A 39 3.46 -3.50 -8.75
C GLY A 39 3.24 -4.73 -9.63
N PRO A 40 4.30 -5.45 -10.00
CA PRO A 40 4.17 -6.79 -10.53
C PRO A 40 3.57 -7.73 -9.48
N THR A 41 2.88 -8.77 -9.92
CA THR A 41 2.42 -9.82 -9.02
C THR A 41 3.60 -10.56 -8.40
N GLU A 42 3.49 -10.85 -7.11
CA GLU A 42 4.55 -11.50 -6.35
C GLU A 42 4.15 -12.93 -6.00
N THR A 43 5.15 -13.80 -5.79
CA THR A 43 4.91 -15.17 -5.36
C THR A 43 5.25 -15.28 -3.88
N LEU A 44 4.22 -15.60 -3.08
CA LEU A 44 4.35 -15.90 -1.66
C LEU A 44 4.48 -17.40 -1.46
N GLY A 45 5.46 -17.83 -0.70
CA GLY A 45 5.66 -19.23 -0.29
C GLY A 45 5.38 -19.43 1.19
N LEU A 46 4.79 -20.55 1.53
CA LEU A 46 4.55 -21.01 2.90
C LEU A 46 5.38 -22.24 3.15
N THR A 47 6.08 -22.25 4.28
CA THR A 47 6.73 -23.46 4.81
C THR A 47 6.11 -23.86 6.17
N ASP A 48 6.63 -24.87 6.79
CA ASP A 48 6.27 -25.29 8.15
C ASP A 48 6.73 -24.29 9.24
N ARG A 49 7.57 -23.29 8.90
CA ARG A 49 8.22 -22.38 9.87
C ARG A 49 8.05 -20.91 9.55
N ARG A 50 7.89 -20.54 8.27
CA ARG A 50 7.91 -19.14 7.82
C ARG A 50 7.15 -18.90 6.53
N LEU A 51 6.86 -17.62 6.30
CA LEU A 51 6.51 -17.10 4.99
C LEU A 51 7.76 -16.60 4.30
N LEU A 52 7.82 -16.74 2.97
CA LEU A 52 8.92 -16.25 2.17
C LEU A 52 8.44 -15.73 0.82
N TRP A 53 9.07 -14.68 0.33
CA TRP A 53 8.82 -14.13 -1.01
C TRP A 53 10.09 -13.52 -1.58
N LEU A 54 10.09 -13.35 -2.90
CA LEU A 54 11.17 -12.74 -3.65
C LEU A 54 10.72 -11.37 -4.11
N ASP A 55 11.39 -10.33 -3.58
CA ASP A 55 11.39 -8.98 -4.11
C ASP A 55 12.75 -8.74 -4.78
N GLU A 56 13.50 -7.69 -4.45
CA GLU A 56 14.90 -7.52 -4.87
C GLU A 56 15.80 -8.60 -4.23
N ASP A 57 15.52 -8.93 -2.97
CA ASP A 57 16.16 -9.99 -2.19
C ASP A 57 15.11 -10.98 -1.66
N LEU A 58 15.58 -12.11 -1.07
CA LEU A 58 14.71 -13.02 -0.35
C LEU A 58 14.26 -12.40 0.97
N GLU A 59 12.98 -12.17 1.10
CA GLU A 59 12.35 -11.70 2.33
C GLU A 59 11.64 -12.86 3.05
N THR A 60 11.70 -12.84 4.38
CA THR A 60 11.07 -13.89 5.20
C THR A 60 10.42 -13.34 6.46
N VAL A 61 9.38 -14.04 6.93
CA VAL A 61 8.72 -13.81 8.22
C VAL A 61 8.60 -15.15 8.94
N GLU A 62 9.38 -15.33 9.99
CA GLU A 62 9.31 -16.51 10.84
C GLU A 62 8.02 -16.50 11.67
N PHE A 63 7.37 -17.66 11.83
CA PHE A 63 6.11 -17.72 12.60
C PHE A 63 6.31 -17.43 14.08
N GLU A 64 7.49 -17.68 14.61
CA GLU A 64 7.85 -17.34 16.00
C GLU A 64 7.82 -15.83 16.26
N ASP A 65 8.08 -15.02 15.24
CA ASP A 65 8.09 -13.54 15.32
C ASP A 65 6.70 -12.92 15.12
N VAL A 66 5.70 -13.70 14.68
CA VAL A 66 4.37 -13.20 14.40
C VAL A 66 3.58 -12.98 15.68
N GLU A 67 3.31 -11.71 15.99
CA GLU A 67 2.52 -11.30 17.15
C GLU A 67 1.01 -11.33 16.88
N ALA A 68 0.61 -10.92 15.67
CA ALA A 68 -0.81 -10.85 15.28
C ALA A 68 -0.97 -10.96 13.76
N ILE A 69 -2.06 -11.58 13.35
CA ILE A 69 -2.52 -11.64 11.96
C ILE A 69 -3.92 -11.05 11.91
N LYS A 70 -4.18 -10.19 10.93
CA LYS A 70 -5.50 -9.56 10.74
C LYS A 70 -5.81 -9.44 9.26
N THR A 71 -7.03 -9.80 8.90
CA THR A 71 -7.60 -9.47 7.59
C THR A 71 -8.23 -8.08 7.67
N GLU A 72 -7.80 -7.18 6.80
CA GLU A 72 -8.30 -5.81 6.74
C GLU A 72 -8.71 -5.46 5.30
N THR A 73 -9.53 -4.44 5.17
CA THR A 73 -9.98 -3.93 3.87
C THR A 73 -9.57 -2.48 3.71
N MET A 74 -9.02 -2.15 2.55
CA MET A 74 -8.68 -0.78 2.18
C MET A 74 -9.54 -0.35 1.01
N GLN A 75 -10.31 0.71 1.18
CA GLN A 75 -11.01 1.35 0.07
C GLN A 75 -10.03 2.20 -0.71
N SER A 76 -9.65 1.72 -1.88
CA SER A 76 -8.78 2.46 -2.82
C SER A 76 -9.64 3.40 -3.66
N GLY A 77 -10.09 4.49 -3.04
CA GLY A 77 -10.82 5.54 -3.76
C GLY A 77 -9.85 6.46 -4.52
N THR A 78 -9.96 6.50 -5.84
CA THR A 78 -9.24 7.48 -6.69
C THR A 78 -9.53 8.92 -6.22
N GLY A 79 -10.72 9.17 -5.67
CA GLY A 79 -11.12 10.43 -5.04
C GLY A 79 -10.23 10.85 -3.87
N SER A 80 -9.73 9.87 -3.07
CA SER A 80 -8.83 10.17 -1.94
C SER A 80 -7.45 10.62 -2.41
N ALA A 81 -6.92 10.08 -3.50
CA ALA A 81 -5.63 10.47 -4.08
C ALA A 81 -5.70 11.88 -4.67
N ILE A 82 -6.78 12.21 -5.39
CA ILE A 82 -7.01 13.55 -5.95
C ILE A 82 -7.15 14.58 -4.82
N LEU A 83 -7.88 14.24 -3.76
CA LEU A 83 -8.03 15.11 -2.60
C LEU A 83 -6.69 15.36 -1.89
N ARG A 84 -5.84 14.33 -1.74
CA ARG A 84 -4.49 14.47 -1.15
C ARG A 84 -3.60 15.38 -1.98
N LEU A 85 -3.64 15.28 -3.31
CA LEU A 85 -2.92 16.19 -4.21
C LEU A 85 -3.42 17.63 -4.08
N GLY A 86 -4.73 17.84 -3.93
CA GLY A 86 -5.33 19.13 -3.67
C GLY A 86 -4.84 19.75 -2.35
N VAL A 87 -4.84 18.99 -1.27
CA VAL A 87 -4.33 19.42 0.05
C VAL A 87 -2.84 19.76 -0.02
N LEU A 88 -2.04 18.94 -0.70
CA LEU A 88 -0.61 19.19 -0.88
C LEU A 88 -0.35 20.49 -1.66
N SER A 89 -1.09 20.73 -2.74
CA SER A 89 -0.96 21.97 -3.53
C SER A 89 -1.33 23.21 -2.72
N LEU A 90 -2.34 23.12 -1.86
CA LEU A 90 -2.73 24.20 -0.96
C LEU A 90 -1.61 24.49 0.07
N ALA A 91 -1.02 23.44 0.67
CA ALA A 91 0.08 23.60 1.61
C ALA A 91 1.30 24.25 0.96
N ILE A 92 1.67 23.83 -0.25
CA ILE A 92 2.76 24.44 -1.03
C ILE A 92 2.45 25.90 -1.34
N GLY A 93 1.21 26.23 -1.74
CA GLY A 93 0.77 27.61 -2.01
C GLY A 93 0.90 28.51 -0.79
N ILE A 94 0.53 28.03 0.40
CA ILE A 94 0.67 28.76 1.67
C ILE A 94 2.15 28.99 1.98
N LEU A 95 2.99 27.95 1.91
CA LEU A 95 4.43 28.06 2.20
C LEU A 95 5.14 29.02 1.24
N ALA A 96 4.81 28.94 -0.06
CA ALA A 96 5.36 29.85 -1.06
C ALA A 96 4.94 31.31 -0.79
N THR A 97 3.70 31.56 -0.38
CA THR A 97 3.21 32.89 -0.01
C THR A 97 3.97 33.46 1.19
N ILE A 98 4.17 32.63 2.24
CA ILE A 98 4.93 33.03 3.43
C ILE A 98 6.38 33.33 3.06
N ALA A 99 7.01 32.49 2.25
CA ALA A 99 8.39 32.67 1.82
C ALA A 99 8.56 33.98 1.01
N LEU A 100 7.67 34.25 0.06
CA LEU A 100 7.69 35.49 -0.71
C LEU A 100 7.48 36.71 0.17
N TRP A 101 6.62 36.63 1.17
CA TRP A 101 6.37 37.74 2.10
C TRP A 101 7.57 38.03 3.00
N LEU A 102 8.30 36.97 3.43
CA LEU A 102 9.48 37.11 4.30
C LEU A 102 10.73 37.60 3.56
N PHE A 103 10.92 37.12 2.32
CA PHE A 103 12.20 37.31 1.61
C PHE A 103 12.15 38.38 0.51
N MET A 104 10.97 38.78 0.07
CA MET A 104 10.80 39.70 -1.04
C MET A 104 9.76 40.78 -0.70
N SER A 105 10.17 42.05 -0.79
CA SER A 105 9.27 43.22 -0.62
C SER A 105 8.46 43.48 -1.89
N PHE A 106 7.64 42.53 -2.30
CA PHE A 106 6.77 42.65 -3.46
C PHE A 106 5.42 43.30 -3.13
N SER A 107 4.70 43.72 -4.18
CA SER A 107 3.35 44.20 -4.00
C SER A 107 2.42 43.10 -3.42
N PRO A 108 1.42 43.45 -2.60
CA PRO A 108 0.51 42.50 -1.97
C PRO A 108 -0.16 41.54 -2.95
N LEU A 109 -0.38 41.98 -4.18
CA LEU A 109 -1.01 41.20 -5.24
C LEU A 109 -0.11 40.07 -5.74
N LEU A 110 1.19 40.31 -5.89
CA LEU A 110 2.16 39.30 -6.32
C LEU A 110 2.46 38.26 -5.21
N THR A 111 2.42 38.68 -3.95
CA THR A 111 2.62 37.80 -2.81
C THR A 111 1.42 36.86 -2.62
N ALA A 112 0.21 37.26 -2.92
CA ALA A 112 -0.99 36.44 -2.80
C ALA A 112 -1.21 35.44 -3.95
N ALA A 113 -0.53 35.61 -5.08
CA ALA A 113 -0.71 34.75 -6.26
C ALA A 113 -0.50 33.24 -6.00
N PRO A 114 0.56 32.78 -5.32
CA PRO A 114 0.76 31.34 -5.04
C PRO A 114 -0.36 30.76 -4.17
N PHE A 115 -0.86 31.54 -3.21
CA PHE A 115 -2.00 31.12 -2.39
C PHE A 115 -3.26 30.95 -3.24
N GLY A 116 -3.55 31.91 -4.14
CA GLY A 116 -4.68 31.84 -5.07
C GLY A 116 -4.62 30.59 -5.95
N VAL A 117 -3.46 30.27 -6.50
CA VAL A 117 -3.25 29.04 -7.30
C VAL A 117 -3.52 27.79 -6.44
N GLY A 118 -3.00 27.74 -5.22
CA GLY A 118 -3.22 26.61 -4.30
C GLY A 118 -4.72 26.41 -4.00
N VAL A 119 -5.45 27.49 -3.72
CA VAL A 119 -6.91 27.45 -3.46
C VAL A 119 -7.70 26.97 -4.67
N VAL A 120 -7.39 27.46 -5.86
CA VAL A 120 -8.07 27.05 -7.11
C VAL A 120 -7.80 25.56 -7.39
N THR A 121 -6.56 25.13 -7.26
CA THR A 121 -6.20 23.71 -7.47
C THR A 121 -6.91 22.81 -6.46
N PHE A 122 -6.96 23.20 -5.20
CA PHE A 122 -7.70 22.46 -4.17
C PHE A 122 -9.20 22.40 -4.48
N ALA A 123 -9.83 23.51 -4.86
CA ALA A 123 -11.25 23.55 -5.20
C ALA A 123 -11.58 22.66 -6.41
N LEU A 124 -10.75 22.72 -7.46
CA LEU A 124 -10.90 21.84 -8.62
C LEU A 124 -10.73 20.36 -8.24
N SER A 125 -9.74 20.02 -7.43
CA SER A 125 -9.53 18.66 -6.94
C SER A 125 -10.72 18.15 -6.13
N ALA A 126 -11.29 19.00 -5.27
CA ALA A 126 -12.46 18.65 -4.46
C ALA A 126 -13.73 18.45 -5.32
N ILE A 127 -13.92 19.27 -6.36
CA ILE A 127 -15.04 19.11 -7.30
C ILE A 127 -14.86 17.84 -8.12
N THR A 128 -13.65 17.56 -8.60
CA THR A 128 -13.36 16.36 -9.39
C THR A 128 -13.55 15.10 -8.55
N ALA A 129 -13.04 15.08 -7.30
CA ALA A 129 -13.25 13.98 -6.38
C ALA A 129 -14.76 13.72 -6.13
N ARG A 130 -15.56 14.75 -5.89
CA ARG A 130 -17.02 14.59 -5.73
C ARG A 130 -17.73 14.09 -6.97
N ARG A 131 -17.33 14.56 -8.16
CA ARG A 131 -17.93 14.10 -9.42
C ARG A 131 -17.60 12.63 -9.70
N GLN A 132 -16.41 12.17 -9.32
CA GLN A 132 -16.05 10.76 -9.41
C GLN A 132 -16.87 9.92 -8.43
N ASP A 133 -17.06 10.34 -7.19
CA ASP A 133 -17.92 9.65 -6.23
C ASP A 133 -19.41 9.57 -6.70
N ASP A 134 -19.88 10.57 -7.45
CA ASP A 134 -21.26 10.60 -7.99
C ASP A 134 -21.40 9.77 -9.30
N ASP A 135 -20.35 9.67 -10.12
CA ASP A 135 -20.35 8.92 -11.40
C ASP A 135 -20.01 7.43 -11.19
N ASP A 136 -19.26 7.12 -10.12
CA ASP A 136 -18.89 5.75 -9.72
C ASP A 136 -20.05 5.03 -8.99
N GLY A 137 -21.27 5.49 -9.14
CA GLY A 137 -22.49 4.88 -8.56
C GLY A 137 -22.68 3.40 -8.86
N GLU A 138 -21.79 2.75 -9.58
CA GLU A 138 -21.77 1.32 -9.84
C GLU A 138 -20.39 0.75 -10.25
N VAL A 139 -19.32 1.52 -10.18
CA VAL A 139 -17.98 0.94 -10.21
C VAL A 139 -17.56 0.74 -8.76
N ASP A 140 -17.61 -0.49 -8.29
CA ASP A 140 -17.03 -0.92 -7.02
C ASP A 140 -15.72 -0.16 -6.80
N ALA A 141 -15.75 0.80 -5.87
CA ALA A 141 -14.51 1.35 -5.32
C ALA A 141 -13.70 0.11 -4.94
N ALA A 142 -12.63 -0.17 -5.70
CA ALA A 142 -11.99 -1.47 -5.62
C ALA A 142 -11.57 -1.69 -4.17
N THR A 143 -12.42 -2.40 -3.45
CA THR A 143 -12.15 -2.77 -2.07
C THR A 143 -10.99 -3.75 -2.15
N GLN A 144 -9.81 -3.29 -1.80
CA GLN A 144 -8.64 -4.14 -1.73
C GLN A 144 -8.62 -4.82 -0.37
N HIS A 145 -8.52 -6.13 -0.40
CA HIS A 145 -8.37 -6.95 0.79
C HIS A 145 -6.88 -7.18 1.01
N TYR A 146 -6.46 -7.15 2.26
CA TYR A 146 -5.09 -7.46 2.60
C TYR A 146 -4.99 -8.17 3.94
N LEU A 147 -3.95 -8.99 4.06
CA LEU A 147 -3.54 -9.63 5.29
C LEU A 147 -2.43 -8.82 5.92
N ALA A 148 -2.67 -8.31 7.12
CA ALA A 148 -1.66 -7.61 7.92
C ALA A 148 -1.03 -8.59 8.92
N ILE A 149 0.25 -8.88 8.74
CA ILE A 149 1.05 -9.71 9.63
C ILE A 149 1.95 -8.78 10.44
N ARG A 150 1.69 -8.69 11.73
CA ARG A 150 2.48 -7.87 12.64
C ARG A 150 3.54 -8.73 13.30
N THR A 151 4.78 -8.28 13.21
CA THR A 151 5.92 -8.85 13.93
C THR A 151 6.44 -7.85 14.95
N SER A 152 7.37 -8.27 15.82
CA SER A 152 8.03 -7.38 16.78
C SER A 152 8.81 -6.23 16.13
N LEU A 153 9.22 -6.37 14.87
CA LEU A 153 10.08 -5.42 14.16
C LEU A 153 9.32 -4.60 13.11
N THR A 154 8.31 -5.19 12.47
CA THR A 154 7.63 -4.56 11.32
C THR A 154 6.23 -5.12 11.11
N THR A 155 5.48 -4.52 10.18
CA THR A 155 4.22 -5.07 9.69
C THR A 155 4.38 -5.39 8.22
N VAL A 156 3.98 -6.60 7.82
CA VAL A 156 3.91 -7.03 6.42
C VAL A 156 2.45 -7.02 6.00
N GLN A 157 2.16 -6.42 4.86
CA GLN A 157 0.82 -6.34 4.28
C GLN A 157 0.83 -7.08 2.95
N ILE A 158 -0.01 -8.11 2.83
CA ILE A 158 -0.14 -8.94 1.63
C ILE A 158 -1.48 -8.60 0.99
N PHE A 159 -1.45 -7.99 -0.20
CA PHE A 159 -2.63 -7.61 -0.95
C PHE A 159 -3.00 -8.69 -1.96
N ALA A 160 -4.25 -9.13 -1.91
CA ALA A 160 -4.79 -10.14 -2.82
C ALA A 160 -6.33 -10.06 -2.86
N GLY A 161 -6.96 -10.88 -3.71
CA GLY A 161 -8.41 -11.06 -3.70
C GLY A 161 -8.91 -11.59 -2.35
N GLN A 162 -10.15 -11.27 -1.98
CA GLN A 162 -10.72 -11.61 -0.66
C GLN A 162 -10.58 -13.11 -0.33
N GLU A 163 -10.98 -13.99 -1.24
CA GLU A 163 -10.92 -15.44 -1.03
C GLU A 163 -9.48 -15.91 -0.75
N LEU A 164 -8.50 -15.35 -1.46
CA LEU A 164 -7.11 -15.70 -1.30
C LEU A 164 -6.53 -15.19 0.03
N VAL A 165 -6.93 -13.99 0.46
CA VAL A 165 -6.52 -13.43 1.76
C VAL A 165 -7.05 -14.30 2.91
N GLU A 166 -8.30 -14.76 2.84
CA GLU A 166 -8.90 -15.66 3.83
C GLU A 166 -8.19 -17.03 3.82
N GLU A 167 -7.91 -17.60 2.64
CA GLU A 167 -7.17 -18.86 2.50
C GLU A 167 -5.76 -18.77 3.10
N ILE A 168 -5.00 -17.72 2.78
CA ILE A 168 -3.65 -17.51 3.32
C ILE A 168 -3.71 -17.36 4.85
N HIS A 169 -4.68 -16.62 5.37
CA HIS A 169 -4.90 -16.46 6.80
C HIS A 169 -5.06 -17.79 7.51
N ASP A 170 -6.01 -18.62 7.03
CA ASP A 170 -6.31 -19.93 7.62
C ASP A 170 -5.11 -20.88 7.57
N ARG A 171 -4.34 -20.83 6.47
CA ARG A 171 -3.14 -21.68 6.32
C ARG A 171 -2.02 -21.28 7.26
N ILE A 172 -1.80 -19.97 7.46
CA ILE A 172 -0.79 -19.48 8.39
C ILE A 172 -1.19 -19.83 9.84
N GLU A 173 -2.47 -19.70 10.20
CA GLU A 173 -2.93 -20.09 11.53
C GLU A 173 -2.74 -21.60 11.77
N ALA A 174 -3.09 -22.43 10.79
CA ALA A 174 -2.90 -23.86 10.87
C ALA A 174 -1.42 -24.30 10.97
N ALA A 175 -0.51 -23.55 10.35
CA ALA A 175 0.93 -23.84 10.42
C ALA A 175 1.59 -23.40 11.75
N ARG A 176 0.90 -22.53 12.53
CA ARG A 176 1.36 -22.04 13.84
C ARG A 176 0.91 -22.92 15.03
N GLU A 177 -0.06 -23.82 14.81
CA GLU A 177 -0.55 -24.77 15.84
C GLU A 177 0.36 -25.99 15.99
#